data_d847fd75d32814a1042dccce3fda08ed
#
_entry.id   d847fd75d32814a1042dccce3fda08ed
#
_cell.length_a   1.000
_cell.length_b   1.000
_cell.length_c   1.000
_cell.angle_alpha   90.00
_cell.angle_beta   90.00
_cell.angle_gamma   90.00
#
_symmetry.space_group_name_H-M   'P 1'
#
loop_
_entity.id
_entity.type
_entity.pdbx_description
1 polymer ?
#
loop_
_entity_poly.entity_id
_entity_poly.type
_entity_poly.pdbx_seq_one_letter_code
_entity_poly.pdbx_strand_id
1 'polypeptide(L)'
;MTNKELYREFCKKNHQLPIFMQDWWLDAVCAGKEWDVMLCVKRGDEEMRLLGDEEMMQETEAPKEIVAAMPYLLRKRAWMQYILMPQQTQIGGIWMSEDITEDAEKVTAVCQQFARKLGEMGLSYYYQHYPIGSPAPQAMETLGFKAKERVTYRIEDLRDLDKVIGRFSKNKKRQLQKALSLHAELGMNVEDFYRFHKRCLQDQGKEISYTREFLLVLERKARRLEQCQILSICNADNEVLAAAFLIWDAHTMYYLIPCYDVRYKDSGASALLVLEAIKLARQKGVVFDFEGSMIRGVANHYKQFGSTRTVYYSVEKYYKWYFWFANAYNWLRERKFRDKS
;
A
#
# COMPACT_ATOMS: atom_id res chain seq x y z
N MET A 1 -26.58 5.97 10.58
CA MET A 1 -25.15 6.00 10.17
C MET A 1 -24.92 4.97 9.08
N THR A 2 -24.19 5.29 8.01
CA THR A 2 -23.78 4.33 6.97
C THR A 2 -22.57 3.51 7.42
N ASN A 3 -22.30 2.34 6.80
CA ASN A 3 -21.08 1.57 7.10
C ASN A 3 -19.82 2.43 6.96
N LYS A 4 -19.81 3.31 5.97
CA LYS A 4 -18.71 4.26 5.72
C LYS A 4 -18.55 5.29 6.84
N GLU A 5 -19.64 5.81 7.40
CA GLU A 5 -19.61 6.73 8.55
C GLU A 5 -19.11 6.01 9.80
N LEU A 6 -19.59 4.80 10.08
CA LEU A 6 -19.08 3.97 11.18
C LEU A 6 -17.58 3.67 11.03
N TYR A 7 -17.15 3.35 9.80
CA TYR A 7 -15.73 3.10 9.53
C TYR A 7 -14.86 4.34 9.73
N ARG A 8 -15.36 5.52 9.38
CA ARG A 8 -14.66 6.79 9.65
C ARG A 8 -14.45 7.02 11.16
N GLU A 9 -15.47 6.76 11.96
CA GLU A 9 -15.34 6.84 13.43
C GLU A 9 -14.39 5.77 13.97
N PHE A 10 -14.40 4.58 13.40
CA PHE A 10 -13.47 3.52 13.74
C PHE A 10 -12.02 3.91 13.40
N CYS A 11 -11.74 4.45 12.21
CA CYS A 11 -10.42 4.93 11.82
C CYS A 11 -9.86 5.98 12.77
N LYS A 12 -10.71 6.92 13.25
CA LYS A 12 -10.28 7.94 14.21
C LYS A 12 -9.80 7.37 15.54
N LYS A 13 -10.34 6.21 15.96
CA LYS A 13 -10.04 5.57 17.23
C LYS A 13 -8.99 4.46 17.11
N ASN A 14 -8.81 3.91 15.92
CA ASN A 14 -7.92 2.78 15.67
C ASN A 14 -6.72 3.17 14.81
N HIS A 15 -5.67 3.66 15.48
CA HIS A 15 -4.40 4.03 14.84
C HIS A 15 -3.55 2.83 14.43
N GLN A 16 -3.99 1.60 14.74
CA GLN A 16 -3.32 0.36 14.37
C GLN A 16 -3.64 -0.08 12.93
N LEU A 17 -4.67 0.50 12.31
CA LEU A 17 -4.99 0.24 10.92
C LEU A 17 -3.83 0.67 9.99
N PRO A 18 -3.41 -0.20 9.04
CA PRO A 18 -2.46 0.20 8.02
C PRO A 18 -2.90 1.47 7.29
N ILE A 19 -1.98 2.37 6.98
CA ILE A 19 -2.28 3.65 6.33
C ILE A 19 -3.15 3.50 5.09
N PHE A 20 -2.92 2.45 4.31
CA PHE A 20 -3.64 2.15 3.07
C PHE A 20 -5.12 1.79 3.28
N MET A 21 -5.51 1.46 4.51
CA MET A 21 -6.87 1.14 4.89
C MET A 21 -7.55 2.30 5.63
N GLN A 22 -6.84 3.35 6.01
CA GLN A 22 -7.41 4.54 6.63
C GLN A 22 -8.40 5.25 5.70
N ASP A 23 -9.48 5.79 6.25
CA ASP A 23 -10.52 6.46 5.48
C ASP A 23 -10.00 7.67 4.68
N TRP A 24 -9.08 8.45 5.26
CA TRP A 24 -8.48 9.59 4.60
C TRP A 24 -7.61 9.18 3.40
N TRP A 25 -6.91 8.00 3.50
CA TRP A 25 -6.16 7.44 2.39
C TRP A 25 -7.09 7.09 1.23
N LEU A 26 -8.16 6.35 1.53
CA LEU A 26 -9.15 5.95 0.54
C LEU A 26 -9.81 7.17 -0.13
N ASP A 27 -10.13 8.21 0.64
CA ASP A 27 -10.61 9.48 0.10
C ASP A 27 -9.62 10.16 -0.85
N ALA A 28 -8.31 10.02 -0.59
CA ALA A 28 -7.28 10.61 -1.44
C ALA A 28 -7.09 9.82 -2.73
N VAL A 29 -6.91 8.49 -2.62
CA VAL A 29 -6.55 7.63 -3.78
C VAL A 29 -7.75 7.24 -4.64
N CYS A 30 -8.95 7.32 -4.09
CA CYS A 30 -10.21 7.09 -4.81
C CYS A 30 -10.89 8.37 -5.29
N ALA A 31 -10.20 9.51 -5.30
CA ALA A 31 -10.77 10.80 -5.66
C ALA A 31 -11.58 10.73 -6.98
N GLY A 32 -12.82 11.21 -6.96
CA GLY A 32 -13.77 11.11 -8.09
C GLY A 32 -14.41 9.73 -8.29
N LYS A 33 -14.20 8.76 -7.38
CA LYS A 33 -14.82 7.44 -7.37
C LYS A 33 -15.27 7.12 -5.96
N GLU A 34 -16.39 6.41 -5.84
CA GLU A 34 -16.90 6.02 -4.54
C GLU A 34 -16.19 4.73 -4.07
N TRP A 35 -15.50 4.82 -2.95
CA TRP A 35 -15.10 3.67 -2.16
C TRP A 35 -16.16 3.38 -1.10
N ASP A 36 -16.24 2.15 -0.66
CA ASP A 36 -17.16 1.71 0.39
C ASP A 36 -16.47 0.66 1.28
N VAL A 37 -17.16 0.19 2.32
CA VAL A 37 -16.60 -0.75 3.28
C VAL A 37 -17.64 -1.78 3.73
N MET A 38 -17.23 -3.04 3.82
CA MET A 38 -17.96 -4.07 4.54
C MET A 38 -17.43 -4.14 5.96
N LEU A 39 -18.31 -4.21 6.95
CA LEU A 39 -17.97 -4.26 8.36
C LEU A 39 -18.56 -5.53 8.99
N CYS A 40 -17.71 -6.28 9.71
CA CYS A 40 -18.16 -7.32 10.62
C CYS A 40 -18.10 -6.77 12.04
N VAL A 41 -19.19 -6.92 12.77
CA VAL A 41 -19.33 -6.41 14.14
C VAL A 41 -19.69 -7.51 15.11
N LYS A 42 -19.30 -7.29 16.37
CA LYS A 42 -19.68 -8.08 17.54
C LYS A 42 -20.43 -7.21 18.53
N ARG A 43 -21.39 -7.77 19.24
CA ARG A 43 -22.11 -7.12 20.35
C ARG A 43 -21.95 -7.97 21.59
N GLY A 44 -21.13 -7.51 22.54
CA GLY A 44 -20.85 -8.28 23.75
C GLY A 44 -20.42 -9.71 23.43
N ASP A 45 -21.14 -10.72 23.97
CA ASP A 45 -20.90 -12.14 23.70
C ASP A 45 -21.68 -12.70 22.51
N GLU A 46 -22.39 -11.85 21.74
CA GLU A 46 -23.15 -12.26 20.57
C GLU A 46 -22.25 -12.72 19.41
N GLU A 47 -22.86 -13.49 18.50
CA GLU A 47 -22.23 -13.96 17.28
C GLU A 47 -21.81 -12.78 16.37
N MET A 48 -20.64 -12.91 15.76
CA MET A 48 -20.11 -11.94 14.81
C MET A 48 -20.95 -11.94 13.53
N ARG A 49 -21.34 -10.76 13.04
CA ARG A 49 -22.12 -10.62 11.81
C ARG A 49 -21.70 -9.44 10.95
N LEU A 50 -21.82 -9.59 9.62
CA LEU A 50 -21.74 -8.47 8.70
C LEU A 50 -22.91 -7.52 8.88
N LEU A 51 -22.63 -6.22 8.91
CA LEU A 51 -23.68 -5.20 8.87
C LEU A 51 -24.34 -5.19 7.52
N GLY A 52 -25.66 -5.38 7.49
CA GLY A 52 -26.51 -5.16 6.32
C GLY A 52 -26.76 -3.67 6.09
N ASP A 53 -27.13 -3.30 4.85
CA ASP A 53 -27.44 -1.91 4.50
C ASP A 53 -28.74 -1.40 5.19
N GLU A 54 -29.63 -2.31 5.59
CA GLU A 54 -30.94 -2.00 6.20
C GLU A 54 -30.95 -1.98 7.75
N GLU A 55 -29.98 -2.57 8.42
CA GLU A 55 -29.95 -2.71 9.90
C GLU A 55 -29.54 -1.44 10.65
N MET A 56 -29.35 -0.34 9.98
CA MET A 56 -28.70 0.86 10.51
C MET A 56 -29.62 1.85 11.21
N MET A 57 -30.92 1.58 11.29
CA MET A 57 -31.92 2.57 11.75
C MET A 57 -32.46 2.34 13.17
N GLN A 58 -31.93 1.39 13.96
CA GLN A 58 -32.35 1.21 15.35
C GLN A 58 -31.29 1.73 16.33
N GLU A 59 -31.48 2.94 16.84
CA GLU A 59 -30.58 3.69 17.71
C GLU A 59 -30.50 3.21 19.19
N THR A 60 -31.18 2.12 19.57
CA THR A 60 -31.39 1.76 20.99
C THR A 60 -30.51 0.63 21.52
N GLU A 61 -29.49 0.18 20.81
CA GLU A 61 -28.73 -1.00 21.18
C GLU A 61 -27.26 -0.69 21.54
N ALA A 62 -26.67 -1.58 22.41
CA ALA A 62 -25.28 -1.49 22.86
C ALA A 62 -24.25 -1.21 21.73
N PRO A 63 -23.16 -0.51 22.03
CA PRO A 63 -22.17 -0.15 21.02
C PRO A 63 -21.64 -1.40 20.31
N LYS A 64 -21.71 -1.37 18.97
CA LYS A 64 -21.19 -2.43 18.12
C LYS A 64 -19.67 -2.30 18.04
N GLU A 65 -18.95 -3.35 18.35
CA GLU A 65 -17.50 -3.42 18.14
C GLU A 65 -17.20 -3.90 16.71
N ILE A 66 -16.42 -3.13 15.96
CA ILE A 66 -15.94 -3.56 14.64
C ILE A 66 -14.76 -4.50 14.83
N VAL A 67 -14.98 -5.78 14.52
CA VAL A 67 -13.98 -6.85 14.65
C VAL A 67 -13.31 -7.21 13.33
N ALA A 68 -13.92 -6.87 12.18
CA ALA A 68 -13.28 -6.95 10.88
C ALA A 68 -13.85 -5.90 9.91
N ALA A 69 -13.00 -5.45 8.99
CA ALA A 69 -13.36 -4.44 7.99
C ALA A 69 -12.69 -4.74 6.65
N MET A 70 -13.40 -4.53 5.56
CA MET A 70 -12.87 -4.63 4.21
C MET A 70 -13.27 -3.40 3.40
N PRO A 71 -12.44 -2.35 3.38
CA PRO A 71 -12.65 -1.23 2.47
C PRO A 71 -12.36 -1.66 1.02
N TYR A 72 -13.15 -1.15 0.08
CA TYR A 72 -13.01 -1.51 -1.33
C TYR A 72 -13.40 -0.37 -2.26
N LEU A 73 -12.79 -0.38 -3.45
CA LEU A 73 -13.17 0.49 -4.57
C LEU A 73 -13.93 -0.34 -5.60
N LEU A 74 -15.25 -0.11 -5.67
CA LEU A 74 -16.08 -0.71 -6.71
C LEU A 74 -15.93 0.06 -8.02
N ARG A 75 -15.52 -0.63 -9.06
CA ARG A 75 -15.42 -0.08 -10.41
C ARG A 75 -16.51 -0.69 -11.30
N LYS A 76 -17.08 0.16 -12.16
CA LYS A 76 -18.07 -0.24 -13.16
C LYS A 76 -17.55 0.13 -14.54
N ARG A 77 -17.65 -0.81 -15.49
CA ARG A 77 -17.35 -0.57 -16.91
C ARG A 77 -18.36 -1.36 -17.75
N ALA A 78 -19.21 -0.67 -18.48
CA ALA A 78 -20.38 -1.27 -19.14
C ALA A 78 -21.22 -2.07 -18.14
N TRP A 79 -21.44 -3.36 -18.39
CA TRP A 79 -22.18 -4.26 -17.50
C TRP A 79 -21.31 -4.98 -16.44
N MET A 80 -19.99 -4.70 -16.40
CA MET A 80 -19.07 -5.35 -15.49
C MET A 80 -18.89 -4.52 -14.21
N GLN A 81 -18.94 -5.20 -13.08
CA GLN A 81 -18.56 -4.66 -11.78
C GLN A 81 -17.36 -5.42 -11.23
N TYR A 82 -16.37 -4.73 -10.69
CA TYR A 82 -15.17 -5.36 -10.17
C TYR A 82 -14.53 -4.55 -9.06
N ILE A 83 -13.90 -5.26 -8.15
CA ILE A 83 -13.10 -4.68 -7.07
C ILE A 83 -11.63 -4.87 -7.41
N LEU A 84 -10.88 -3.77 -7.42
CA LEU A 84 -9.42 -3.75 -7.62
C LEU A 84 -8.77 -2.86 -6.57
N MET A 85 -7.46 -3.05 -6.42
CA MET A 85 -6.66 -2.14 -5.59
C MET A 85 -6.77 -0.70 -6.09
N PRO A 86 -6.94 0.27 -5.19
CA PRO A 86 -6.73 1.68 -5.53
C PRO A 86 -5.29 1.94 -5.98
N GLN A 87 -5.09 3.02 -6.70
CA GLN A 87 -3.75 3.43 -7.14
C GLN A 87 -2.84 3.74 -5.94
N GLN A 88 -1.55 3.41 -6.04
CA GLN A 88 -0.55 3.61 -4.98
C GLN A 88 -0.94 2.98 -3.63
N THR A 89 -1.73 1.91 -3.64
CA THR A 89 -2.20 1.24 -2.43
C THR A 89 -1.61 -0.16 -2.36
N GLN A 90 -0.74 -0.40 -1.39
CA GLN A 90 -0.07 -1.70 -1.23
C GLN A 90 -0.97 -2.73 -0.56
N ILE A 91 -1.72 -2.33 0.45
CA ILE A 91 -2.51 -3.20 1.32
C ILE A 91 -3.99 -2.79 1.29
N GLY A 92 -4.87 -3.77 1.30
CA GLY A 92 -6.32 -3.70 1.41
C GLY A 92 -6.85 -5.01 1.99
N GLY A 93 -7.90 -5.58 1.40
CA GLY A 93 -8.48 -6.85 1.84
C GLY A 93 -9.16 -6.75 3.20
N ILE A 94 -9.22 -7.87 3.91
CA ILE A 94 -9.89 -7.97 5.20
C ILE A 94 -8.89 -7.69 6.32
N TRP A 95 -9.10 -6.60 7.06
CA TRP A 95 -8.50 -6.39 8.37
C TRP A 95 -9.35 -7.09 9.42
N MET A 96 -8.70 -7.66 10.43
CA MET A 96 -9.33 -8.31 11.58
C MET A 96 -8.64 -7.85 12.86
N SER A 97 -9.39 -7.77 13.96
CA SER A 97 -8.84 -7.54 15.30
C SER A 97 -8.01 -8.74 15.79
N GLU A 98 -7.15 -8.53 16.76
CA GLU A 98 -6.25 -9.57 17.30
C GLU A 98 -7.01 -10.78 17.82
N ASP A 99 -8.09 -10.56 18.59
CA ASP A 99 -8.94 -11.62 19.14
C ASP A 99 -9.59 -12.51 18.05
N ILE A 100 -9.74 -12.00 16.83
CA ILE A 100 -10.20 -12.78 15.68
C ILE A 100 -9.02 -13.52 15.05
N THR A 101 -7.88 -12.85 14.84
CA THR A 101 -6.74 -13.44 14.13
C THR A 101 -6.09 -14.60 14.90
N GLU A 102 -6.23 -14.64 16.20
CA GLU A 102 -5.73 -15.73 17.08
C GLU A 102 -6.59 -16.99 17.08
N ASP A 103 -7.81 -16.92 16.52
CA ASP A 103 -8.77 -18.01 16.49
C ASP A 103 -9.14 -18.40 15.05
N ALA A 104 -8.67 -19.58 14.63
CA ALA A 104 -8.87 -20.05 13.25
C ALA A 104 -10.36 -20.28 12.88
N GLU A 105 -11.22 -20.63 13.86
CA GLU A 105 -12.65 -20.80 13.61
C GLU A 105 -13.31 -19.43 13.39
N LYS A 106 -12.97 -18.43 14.21
CA LYS A 106 -13.45 -17.06 14.03
C LYS A 106 -12.98 -16.46 12.71
N VAL A 107 -11.70 -16.64 12.34
CA VAL A 107 -11.16 -16.21 11.04
C VAL A 107 -12.00 -16.81 9.90
N THR A 108 -12.27 -18.12 9.98
CA THR A 108 -13.05 -18.81 8.95
C THR A 108 -14.48 -18.28 8.89
N ALA A 109 -15.14 -18.10 10.03
CA ALA A 109 -16.51 -17.58 10.10
C ALA A 109 -16.61 -16.15 9.53
N VAL A 110 -15.66 -15.27 9.86
CA VAL A 110 -15.57 -13.94 9.30
C VAL A 110 -15.38 -14.00 7.78
N CYS A 111 -14.40 -14.76 7.28
CA CYS A 111 -14.14 -14.90 5.85
C CYS A 111 -15.34 -15.45 5.08
N GLN A 112 -16.10 -16.40 5.64
CA GLN A 112 -17.33 -16.92 5.04
C GLN A 112 -18.37 -15.82 4.81
N GLN A 113 -18.55 -14.94 5.79
CA GLN A 113 -19.50 -13.82 5.68
C GLN A 113 -19.09 -12.83 4.58
N PHE A 114 -17.80 -12.44 4.53
CA PHE A 114 -17.29 -11.58 3.46
C PHE A 114 -17.40 -12.24 2.09
N ALA A 115 -17.03 -13.53 1.97
CA ALA A 115 -17.12 -14.27 0.71
C ALA A 115 -18.56 -14.37 0.19
N ARG A 116 -19.55 -14.59 1.09
CA ARG A 116 -20.98 -14.58 0.75
C ARG A 116 -21.40 -13.22 0.22
N LYS A 117 -21.11 -12.12 0.94
CA LYS A 117 -21.48 -10.76 0.52
C LYS A 117 -20.84 -10.39 -0.82
N LEU A 118 -19.56 -10.74 -1.04
CA LEU A 118 -18.90 -10.56 -2.34
C LEU A 118 -19.60 -11.33 -3.46
N GLY A 119 -20.14 -12.53 -3.18
CA GLY A 119 -20.93 -13.31 -4.14
C GLY A 119 -22.26 -12.64 -4.51
N GLU A 120 -22.90 -11.99 -3.55
CA GLU A 120 -24.18 -11.29 -3.72
C GLU A 120 -24.04 -9.96 -4.49
N MET A 121 -22.86 -9.35 -4.53
CA MET A 121 -22.63 -8.05 -5.19
C MET A 121 -22.68 -8.10 -6.72
N GLY A 122 -22.84 -9.26 -7.34
CA GLY A 122 -22.85 -9.38 -8.81
C GLY A 122 -21.52 -9.03 -9.49
N LEU A 123 -20.42 -9.20 -8.80
CA LEU A 123 -19.08 -8.92 -9.31
C LEU A 123 -18.73 -9.79 -10.51
N SER A 124 -17.93 -9.25 -11.43
CA SER A 124 -17.24 -10.01 -12.47
C SER A 124 -15.87 -10.49 -11.98
N TYR A 125 -15.21 -9.71 -11.15
CA TYR A 125 -13.88 -9.98 -10.65
C TYR A 125 -13.61 -9.28 -9.32
N TYR A 126 -12.89 -9.95 -8.44
CA TYR A 126 -12.38 -9.43 -7.17
C TYR A 126 -10.87 -9.60 -7.13
N TYR A 127 -10.15 -8.57 -6.69
CA TYR A 127 -8.72 -8.60 -6.47
C TYR A 127 -8.32 -7.57 -5.42
N GLN A 128 -7.75 -8.04 -4.30
CA GLN A 128 -7.13 -7.18 -3.28
C GLN A 128 -5.87 -7.83 -2.72
N HIS A 129 -4.98 -6.98 -2.18
CA HIS A 129 -3.84 -7.42 -1.37
C HIS A 129 -4.25 -7.43 0.10
N TYR A 130 -3.75 -8.38 0.85
CA TYR A 130 -4.10 -8.55 2.26
C TYR A 130 -2.96 -8.09 3.16
N PRO A 131 -3.23 -7.68 4.42
CA PRO A 131 -2.20 -7.27 5.36
C PRO A 131 -1.12 -8.35 5.57
N ILE A 132 0.10 -7.91 5.85
CA ILE A 132 1.21 -8.81 6.19
C ILE A 132 0.82 -9.59 7.45
N GLY A 133 1.01 -10.92 7.42
CA GLY A 133 0.67 -11.79 8.54
C GLY A 133 -0.83 -12.11 8.69
N SER A 134 -1.70 -11.59 7.81
CA SER A 134 -3.13 -11.90 7.86
C SER A 134 -3.40 -13.40 7.60
N PRO A 135 -4.24 -14.07 8.44
CA PRO A 135 -4.67 -15.43 8.21
C PRO A 135 -5.79 -15.54 7.15
N ALA A 136 -6.43 -14.43 6.79
CA ALA A 136 -7.56 -14.41 5.89
C ALA A 136 -7.29 -14.98 4.48
N PRO A 137 -6.11 -14.79 3.84
CA PRO A 137 -5.85 -15.38 2.51
C PRO A 137 -6.04 -16.89 2.45
N GLN A 138 -5.55 -17.62 3.45
CA GLN A 138 -5.68 -19.08 3.54
C GLN A 138 -7.15 -19.51 3.74
N ALA A 139 -7.87 -18.79 4.61
CA ALA A 139 -9.31 -19.03 4.81
C ALA A 139 -10.11 -18.73 3.52
N MET A 140 -9.78 -17.66 2.80
CA MET A 140 -10.44 -17.32 1.53
C MET A 140 -10.17 -18.37 0.43
N GLU A 141 -9.01 -19.05 0.43
CA GLU A 141 -8.73 -20.15 -0.50
C GLU A 141 -9.72 -21.31 -0.32
N THR A 142 -10.05 -21.68 0.91
CA THR A 142 -11.05 -22.74 1.17
C THR A 142 -12.46 -22.37 0.67
N LEU A 143 -12.71 -21.07 0.44
CA LEU A 143 -13.96 -20.52 -0.08
C LEU A 143 -13.94 -20.28 -1.60
N GLY A 144 -12.94 -20.85 -2.29
CA GLY A 144 -12.81 -20.83 -3.74
C GLY A 144 -12.25 -19.52 -4.30
N PHE A 145 -11.51 -18.76 -3.50
CA PHE A 145 -10.64 -17.69 -3.98
C PHE A 145 -9.25 -18.27 -4.27
N LYS A 146 -8.43 -17.49 -4.97
CA LYS A 146 -7.05 -17.85 -5.25
C LYS A 146 -6.12 -16.86 -4.55
N ALA A 147 -5.32 -17.34 -3.62
CA ALA A 147 -4.26 -16.57 -3.00
C ALA A 147 -2.94 -16.74 -3.78
N LYS A 148 -2.21 -15.64 -3.94
CA LYS A 148 -0.89 -15.64 -4.59
C LYS A 148 0.08 -14.84 -3.76
N GLU A 149 1.28 -15.39 -3.55
CA GLU A 149 2.35 -14.68 -2.87
C GLU A 149 2.72 -13.37 -3.57
N ARG A 150 2.86 -12.35 -2.76
CA ARG A 150 3.48 -11.06 -3.07
C ARG A 150 4.65 -10.85 -2.13
N VAL A 151 5.54 -9.96 -2.50
CA VAL A 151 6.76 -9.75 -1.71
C VAL A 151 6.97 -8.27 -1.49
N THR A 152 7.25 -7.91 -0.25
CA THR A 152 7.89 -6.64 0.09
C THR A 152 9.27 -6.88 0.73
N TYR A 153 10.03 -5.81 0.93
CA TYR A 153 11.34 -5.82 1.56
C TYR A 153 11.34 -4.84 2.70
N ARG A 154 11.66 -5.32 3.92
CA ARG A 154 11.55 -4.53 5.15
C ARG A 154 12.84 -4.53 5.94
N ILE A 155 13.08 -3.44 6.66
CA ILE A 155 14.09 -3.37 7.71
C ILE A 155 13.33 -3.11 9.01
N GLU A 156 13.17 -4.15 9.82
CA GLU A 156 12.28 -4.13 10.98
C GLU A 156 12.95 -3.53 12.22
N ASP A 157 14.22 -3.85 12.47
CA ASP A 157 14.96 -3.31 13.60
C ASP A 157 15.89 -2.18 13.16
N LEU A 158 15.50 -0.95 13.47
CA LEU A 158 16.24 0.28 13.17
C LEU A 158 16.91 0.91 14.41
N ARG A 159 16.86 0.27 15.58
CA ARG A 159 17.39 0.81 16.83
C ARG A 159 18.89 1.08 16.75
N ASP A 160 19.63 0.18 16.10
CA ASP A 160 21.08 0.28 15.91
C ASP A 160 21.39 0.53 14.42
N LEU A 161 21.59 1.80 14.06
CA LEU A 161 21.85 2.20 12.68
C LEU A 161 23.16 1.63 12.13
N ASP A 162 24.18 1.46 12.96
CA ASP A 162 25.48 0.91 12.53
C ASP A 162 25.32 -0.56 12.14
N LYS A 163 24.53 -1.32 12.87
CA LYS A 163 24.17 -2.70 12.47
C LYS A 163 23.36 -2.73 11.19
N VAL A 164 22.44 -1.80 10.99
CA VAL A 164 21.67 -1.70 9.72
C VAL A 164 22.62 -1.43 8.56
N ILE A 165 23.49 -0.41 8.66
CA ILE A 165 24.49 -0.08 7.63
C ILE A 165 25.49 -1.24 7.46
N GLY A 166 25.83 -1.92 8.55
CA GLY A 166 26.69 -3.11 8.53
C GLY A 166 26.20 -4.19 7.56
N ARG A 167 24.88 -4.38 7.45
CA ARG A 167 24.22 -5.34 6.53
C ARG A 167 24.17 -4.87 5.07
N PHE A 168 24.46 -3.62 4.77
CA PHE A 168 24.50 -3.13 3.40
C PHE A 168 25.58 -3.87 2.60
N SER A 169 25.29 -4.17 1.34
CA SER A 169 26.27 -4.77 0.43
C SER A 169 27.49 -3.88 0.26
N LYS A 170 28.64 -4.48 -0.09
CA LYS A 170 29.86 -3.73 -0.42
C LYS A 170 29.63 -2.65 -1.47
N ASN A 171 28.75 -2.95 -2.46
CA ASN A 171 28.38 -2.00 -3.50
C ASN A 171 27.64 -0.78 -2.94
N LYS A 172 26.67 -0.97 -2.02
CA LYS A 172 25.93 0.14 -1.40
C LYS A 172 26.84 1.00 -0.52
N LYS A 173 27.72 0.37 0.26
CA LYS A 173 28.71 1.09 1.05
C LYS A 173 29.63 1.96 0.16
N ARG A 174 30.08 1.42 -0.98
CA ARG A 174 30.87 2.19 -1.95
C ARG A 174 30.08 3.34 -2.59
N GLN A 175 28.79 3.15 -2.87
CA GLN A 175 27.91 4.22 -3.37
C GLN A 175 27.76 5.34 -2.33
N LEU A 176 27.61 5.02 -1.04
CA LEU A 176 27.57 6.02 0.03
C LEU A 176 28.89 6.80 0.15
N GLN A 177 30.05 6.17 -0.06
CA GLN A 177 31.32 6.89 -0.10
C GLN A 177 31.39 7.91 -1.25
N LYS A 178 30.80 7.60 -2.39
CA LYS A 178 30.71 8.56 -3.50
C LYS A 178 29.76 9.73 -3.22
N ALA A 179 28.80 9.53 -2.35
CA ALA A 179 27.79 10.51 -2.01
C ALA A 179 28.18 11.48 -0.88
N LEU A 180 29.47 11.48 -0.43
CA LEU A 180 29.92 12.33 0.70
C LEU A 180 29.81 13.83 0.45
N SER A 181 29.81 14.26 -0.83
CA SER A 181 29.60 15.67 -1.20
C SER A 181 28.13 16.02 -1.40
N LEU A 182 27.22 15.07 -1.24
CA LEU A 182 25.78 15.25 -1.38
C LEU A 182 25.15 15.48 -0.01
N HIS A 183 24.03 16.20 0.03
CA HIS A 183 23.27 16.41 1.26
C HIS A 183 21.81 16.11 1.08
N ALA A 184 21.14 15.80 2.18
CA ALA A 184 19.71 15.54 2.22
C ALA A 184 18.95 16.81 2.59
N GLU A 185 17.81 17.03 1.93
CA GLU A 185 16.88 18.11 2.23
C GLU A 185 15.47 17.56 2.45
N LEU A 186 14.75 18.16 3.39
CA LEU A 186 13.36 17.85 3.70
C LEU A 186 12.45 18.99 3.26
N GLY A 187 11.24 18.65 2.82
CA GLY A 187 10.24 19.65 2.54
C GLY A 187 10.23 20.18 1.11
N MET A 188 10.83 19.46 0.18
CA MET A 188 10.61 19.74 -1.24
C MET A 188 9.10 19.90 -1.51
N ASN A 189 8.73 20.92 -2.27
CA ASN A 189 7.36 21.17 -2.67
C ASN A 189 6.83 20.02 -3.54
N VAL A 190 5.59 19.64 -3.31
CA VAL A 190 4.97 18.49 -4.00
C VAL A 190 4.83 18.69 -5.51
N GLU A 191 4.68 19.93 -5.99
CA GLU A 191 4.66 20.23 -7.43
C GLU A 191 6.03 20.08 -8.05
N ASP A 192 7.08 20.50 -7.35
CA ASP A 192 8.46 20.32 -7.78
C ASP A 192 8.84 18.85 -7.78
N PHE A 193 8.40 18.09 -6.78
CA PHE A 193 8.56 16.64 -6.75
C PHE A 193 7.85 15.96 -7.93
N TYR A 194 6.61 16.34 -8.23
CA TYR A 194 5.89 15.79 -9.38
C TYR A 194 6.61 16.07 -10.71
N ARG A 195 7.08 17.30 -10.91
CA ARG A 195 7.85 17.69 -12.11
C ARG A 195 9.15 16.91 -12.21
N PHE A 196 9.88 16.79 -11.10
CA PHE A 196 11.12 16.03 -11.04
C PHE A 196 10.87 14.55 -11.34
N HIS A 197 9.89 13.91 -10.70
CA HIS A 197 9.57 12.50 -10.93
C HIS A 197 9.14 12.25 -12.37
N LYS A 198 8.28 13.11 -12.94
CA LYS A 198 7.84 13.00 -14.35
C LYS A 198 9.02 13.04 -15.29
N ARG A 199 9.95 13.99 -15.11
CA ARG A 199 11.18 14.09 -15.91
C ARG A 199 12.02 12.82 -15.76
N CYS A 200 12.29 12.37 -14.54
CA CYS A 200 13.07 11.16 -14.30
C CYS A 200 12.51 9.91 -14.98
N LEU A 201 11.19 9.80 -15.07
CA LEU A 201 10.55 8.69 -15.79
C LEU A 201 10.66 8.85 -17.30
N GLN A 202 10.45 10.07 -17.82
CA GLN A 202 10.59 10.37 -19.26
C GLN A 202 12.01 10.08 -19.76
N ASP A 203 13.03 10.45 -18.98
CA ASP A 203 14.45 10.17 -19.30
C ASP A 203 14.77 8.66 -19.29
N GLN A 204 13.92 7.85 -18.66
CA GLN A 204 13.96 6.38 -18.66
C GLN A 204 13.04 5.76 -19.73
N GLY A 205 12.40 6.55 -20.58
CA GLY A 205 11.43 6.06 -21.56
C GLY A 205 10.12 5.53 -20.94
N LYS A 206 9.76 6.00 -19.75
CA LYS A 206 8.57 5.59 -18.99
C LYS A 206 7.59 6.75 -18.85
N GLU A 207 6.32 6.41 -18.64
CA GLU A 207 5.29 7.38 -18.33
C GLU A 207 4.93 7.32 -16.84
N ILE A 208 4.55 8.48 -16.29
CA ILE A 208 4.01 8.56 -14.93
C ILE A 208 2.59 7.99 -14.90
N SER A 209 2.32 7.12 -13.93
CA SER A 209 1.05 6.38 -13.85
C SER A 209 -0.07 7.11 -13.10
N TYR A 210 0.20 8.28 -12.54
CA TYR A 210 -0.77 9.10 -11.80
C TYR A 210 -0.71 10.57 -12.23
N THR A 211 -1.79 11.31 -11.96
CA THR A 211 -1.88 12.73 -12.32
C THR A 211 -1.26 13.62 -11.23
N ARG A 212 -0.97 14.87 -11.61
CA ARG A 212 -0.51 15.90 -10.68
C ARG A 212 -1.53 16.11 -9.55
N GLU A 213 -2.80 16.22 -9.92
CA GLU A 213 -3.92 16.43 -9.00
C GLU A 213 -4.03 15.31 -7.96
N PHE A 214 -3.84 14.07 -8.40
CA PHE A 214 -3.80 12.91 -7.51
C PHE A 214 -2.73 13.09 -6.42
N LEU A 215 -1.50 13.42 -6.81
CA LEU A 215 -0.40 13.57 -5.86
C LEU A 215 -0.61 14.76 -4.91
N LEU A 216 -1.13 15.88 -5.42
CA LEU A 216 -1.46 17.06 -4.60
C LEU A 216 -2.54 16.75 -3.55
N VAL A 217 -3.58 15.99 -3.90
CA VAL A 217 -4.63 15.60 -2.97
C VAL A 217 -4.07 14.65 -1.90
N LEU A 218 -3.29 13.66 -2.32
CA LEU A 218 -2.66 12.70 -1.42
C LEU A 218 -1.74 13.40 -0.42
N GLU A 219 -0.82 14.23 -0.91
CA GLU A 219 0.14 14.95 -0.06
C GLU A 219 -0.57 15.89 0.91
N ARG A 220 -1.56 16.67 0.47
CA ARG A 220 -2.32 17.59 1.34
C ARG A 220 -2.99 16.87 2.50
N LYS A 221 -3.60 15.69 2.24
CA LYS A 221 -4.25 14.89 3.30
C LYS A 221 -3.22 14.28 4.25
N ALA A 222 -2.16 13.67 3.71
CA ALA A 222 -1.10 13.07 4.52
C ALA A 222 -0.34 14.11 5.36
N ARG A 223 -0.08 15.31 4.82
CA ARG A 223 0.61 16.41 5.53
C ARG A 223 -0.22 16.93 6.69
N ARG A 224 -1.55 17.04 6.55
CA ARG A 224 -2.43 17.46 7.66
C ARG A 224 -2.38 16.52 8.87
N LEU A 225 -2.03 15.26 8.63
CA LEU A 225 -1.90 14.21 9.65
C LEU A 225 -0.43 13.98 10.05
N GLU A 226 0.50 14.79 9.50
CA GLU A 226 1.93 14.63 9.71
C GLU A 226 2.46 13.24 9.36
N GLN A 227 1.84 12.59 8.34
CA GLN A 227 2.12 11.23 7.91
C GLN A 227 2.86 11.14 6.56
N CYS A 228 3.44 12.24 6.09
CA CYS A 228 4.28 12.23 4.88
C CYS A 228 5.46 13.17 4.96
N GLN A 229 6.46 12.89 4.14
CA GLN A 229 7.61 13.75 3.89
C GLN A 229 8.13 13.54 2.46
N ILE A 230 8.49 14.63 1.80
CA ILE A 230 9.31 14.54 0.59
C ILE A 230 10.76 14.77 1.01
N LEU A 231 11.59 13.77 0.75
CA LEU A 231 13.02 13.76 0.98
C LEU A 231 13.74 13.89 -0.35
N SER A 232 14.69 14.79 -0.47
CA SER A 232 15.54 14.96 -1.66
C SER A 232 17.01 14.86 -1.30
N ILE A 233 17.82 14.48 -2.29
CA ILE A 233 19.28 14.47 -2.23
C ILE A 233 19.79 15.46 -3.27
N CYS A 234 20.58 16.42 -2.82
CA CYS A 234 21.09 17.53 -3.60
C CYS A 234 22.63 17.53 -3.66
N ASN A 235 23.18 18.13 -4.71
CA ASN A 235 24.60 18.45 -4.82
C ASN A 235 24.89 19.83 -4.19
N ALA A 236 26.14 20.26 -4.22
CA ALA A 236 26.58 21.55 -3.68
C ALA A 236 25.91 22.77 -4.35
N ASP A 237 25.41 22.61 -5.56
CA ASP A 237 24.69 23.65 -6.31
C ASP A 237 23.19 23.61 -6.06
N ASN A 238 22.72 22.83 -5.09
CA ASN A 238 21.31 22.57 -4.74
C ASN A 238 20.50 21.94 -5.90
N GLU A 239 21.17 21.29 -6.87
CA GLU A 239 20.48 20.52 -7.89
C GLU A 239 20.00 19.18 -7.29
N VAL A 240 18.72 18.84 -7.48
CA VAL A 240 18.14 17.59 -6.98
C VAL A 240 18.55 16.43 -7.88
N LEU A 241 19.20 15.41 -7.29
CA LEU A 241 19.68 14.21 -7.97
C LEU A 241 18.77 13.01 -7.74
N ALA A 242 18.14 12.93 -6.58
CA ALA A 242 17.19 11.89 -6.22
C ALA A 242 16.17 12.42 -5.23
N ALA A 243 14.95 11.89 -5.23
CA ALA A 243 13.91 12.25 -4.26
C ALA A 243 12.98 11.07 -3.98
N ALA A 244 12.30 11.09 -2.84
CA ALA A 244 11.26 10.13 -2.49
C ALA A 244 10.10 10.80 -1.76
N PHE A 245 8.88 10.43 -2.12
CA PHE A 245 7.70 10.70 -1.33
C PHE A 245 7.52 9.55 -0.35
N LEU A 246 7.69 9.84 0.94
CA LEU A 246 7.59 8.92 2.05
C LEU A 246 6.25 9.13 2.75
N ILE A 247 5.63 8.04 3.19
CA ILE A 247 4.45 8.08 4.04
C ILE A 247 4.62 7.07 5.18
N TRP A 248 3.90 7.26 6.29
CA TRP A 248 3.98 6.35 7.41
C TRP A 248 2.68 6.31 8.22
N ASP A 249 2.46 5.17 8.86
CA ASP A 249 1.49 4.98 9.92
C ASP A 249 2.20 4.80 11.28
N ALA A 250 1.48 4.32 12.29
CA ALA A 250 2.03 4.09 13.62
C ALA A 250 3.15 3.02 13.66
N HIS A 251 3.27 2.17 12.63
CA HIS A 251 4.15 1.00 12.63
C HIS A 251 5.19 1.00 11.51
N THR A 252 4.86 1.59 10.37
CA THR A 252 5.64 1.40 9.14
C THR A 252 5.78 2.71 8.37
N MET A 253 7.00 3.01 7.94
CA MET A 253 7.29 4.02 6.92
C MET A 253 7.47 3.33 5.57
N TYR A 254 6.73 3.81 4.57
CA TYR A 254 6.74 3.28 3.21
C TYR A 254 7.53 4.19 2.27
N TYR A 255 8.44 3.58 1.53
CA TYR A 255 9.22 4.22 0.46
C TYR A 255 8.37 4.28 -0.83
N LEU A 256 7.27 5.07 -0.77
CA LEU A 256 6.14 4.99 -1.67
C LEU A 256 6.48 5.37 -3.12
N ILE A 257 7.09 6.53 -3.35
CA ILE A 257 7.40 7.01 -4.71
C ILE A 257 8.85 7.48 -4.76
N PRO A 258 9.83 6.59 -4.97
CA PRO A 258 11.21 6.97 -5.19
C PRO A 258 11.48 7.33 -6.65
N CYS A 259 12.37 8.29 -6.86
CA CYS A 259 12.89 8.64 -8.18
C CYS A 259 14.33 9.15 -8.12
N TYR A 260 15.04 9.05 -9.23
CA TYR A 260 16.38 9.58 -9.38
C TYR A 260 16.64 10.03 -10.82
N ASP A 261 17.47 11.03 -10.98
CA ASP A 261 17.92 11.51 -12.25
C ASP A 261 19.00 10.58 -12.83
N VAL A 262 18.75 10.01 -14.00
CA VAL A 262 19.63 9.02 -14.63
C VAL A 262 21.02 9.59 -14.98
N ARG A 263 21.13 10.90 -15.15
CA ARG A 263 22.40 11.60 -15.38
C ARG A 263 23.38 11.41 -14.21
N TYR A 264 22.83 11.25 -13.00
CA TYR A 264 23.58 11.10 -11.75
C TYR A 264 23.50 9.70 -11.14
N LYS A 265 23.19 8.66 -11.95
CA LYS A 265 23.05 7.27 -11.48
C LYS A 265 24.27 6.73 -10.73
N ASP A 266 25.46 7.24 -11.03
CA ASP A 266 26.74 6.80 -10.44
C ASP A 266 27.23 7.68 -9.29
N SER A 267 26.49 8.74 -8.91
CA SER A 267 26.83 9.67 -7.82
C SER A 267 26.67 9.09 -6.42
N GLY A 268 25.89 8.02 -6.28
CA GLY A 268 25.50 7.47 -4.99
C GLY A 268 24.24 8.10 -4.38
N ALA A 269 23.62 9.10 -5.05
CA ALA A 269 22.44 9.80 -4.56
C ALA A 269 21.28 8.85 -4.18
N SER A 270 20.99 7.83 -5.01
CA SER A 270 19.94 6.85 -4.69
C SER A 270 20.26 6.02 -3.43
N ALA A 271 21.54 5.74 -3.16
CA ALA A 271 21.89 5.01 -1.95
C ALA A 271 21.81 5.90 -0.70
N LEU A 272 22.21 7.16 -0.82
CA LEU A 272 22.05 8.15 0.23
C LEU A 272 20.58 8.43 0.53
N LEU A 273 19.73 8.55 -0.50
CA LEU A 273 18.28 8.73 -0.34
C LEU A 273 17.66 7.63 0.52
N VAL A 274 17.99 6.36 0.25
CA VAL A 274 17.51 5.23 1.06
C VAL A 274 18.05 5.30 2.49
N LEU A 275 19.34 5.62 2.69
CA LEU A 275 19.90 5.74 4.04
C LEU A 275 19.22 6.85 4.85
N GLU A 276 18.97 8.00 4.25
CA GLU A 276 18.30 9.11 4.93
C GLU A 276 16.81 8.80 5.23
N ALA A 277 16.12 8.07 4.32
CA ALA A 277 14.79 7.57 4.59
C ALA A 277 14.76 6.55 5.76
N ILE A 278 15.75 5.66 5.85
CA ILE A 278 15.91 4.74 7.00
C ILE A 278 16.15 5.51 8.30
N LYS A 279 16.97 6.57 8.28
CA LYS A 279 17.18 7.43 9.45
C LYS A 279 15.88 8.10 9.91
N LEU A 280 15.06 8.58 8.98
CA LEU A 280 13.74 9.15 9.30
C LEU A 280 12.80 8.11 9.92
N ALA A 281 12.76 6.89 9.38
CA ALA A 281 11.97 5.80 9.94
C ALA A 281 12.42 5.46 11.38
N ARG A 282 13.74 5.42 11.61
CA ARG A 282 14.31 5.25 12.95
C ARG A 282 13.90 6.37 13.92
N GLN A 283 13.94 7.64 13.48
CA GLN A 283 13.53 8.78 14.31
C GLN A 283 12.05 8.69 14.72
N LYS A 284 11.22 8.12 13.85
CA LYS A 284 9.80 7.88 14.13
C LYS A 284 9.54 6.58 14.89
N GLY A 285 10.54 5.73 15.09
CA GLY A 285 10.40 4.45 15.79
C GLY A 285 9.60 3.40 15.03
N VAL A 286 9.54 3.49 13.70
CA VAL A 286 8.73 2.61 12.85
C VAL A 286 9.60 1.73 11.95
N VAL A 287 9.05 0.64 11.44
CA VAL A 287 9.67 -0.23 10.44
C VAL A 287 9.83 0.52 9.11
N PHE A 288 10.89 0.21 8.35
CA PHE A 288 11.06 0.74 7.00
C PHE A 288 10.68 -0.31 5.95
N ASP A 289 9.72 0.01 5.09
CA ASP A 289 9.22 -0.85 4.02
C ASP A 289 9.49 -0.21 2.65
N PHE A 290 10.17 -0.96 1.77
CA PHE A 290 10.45 -0.55 0.39
C PHE A 290 9.25 -0.65 -0.55
N GLU A 291 8.07 -1.01 -0.04
CA GLU A 291 6.86 -1.33 -0.82
C GLU A 291 7.00 -2.51 -1.80
N GLY A 292 8.09 -3.18 -1.77
CA GLY A 292 8.32 -4.39 -2.51
C GLY A 292 8.35 -4.21 -4.03
N SER A 293 8.77 -5.26 -4.69
CA SER A 293 8.67 -5.37 -6.15
C SER A 293 8.75 -6.83 -6.57
N MET A 294 7.88 -7.22 -7.48
CA MET A 294 7.97 -8.48 -8.21
C MET A 294 9.00 -8.41 -9.35
N ILE A 295 9.55 -7.23 -9.64
CA ILE A 295 10.58 -7.02 -10.66
C ILE A 295 11.94 -7.40 -10.05
N ARG A 296 12.59 -8.44 -10.60
CA ARG A 296 13.85 -9.00 -10.08
C ARG A 296 14.95 -7.96 -9.85
N GLY A 297 15.10 -6.99 -10.76
CA GLY A 297 16.11 -5.93 -10.64
C GLY A 297 15.88 -5.03 -9.43
N VAL A 298 14.62 -4.62 -9.20
CA VAL A 298 14.21 -3.79 -8.06
C VAL A 298 14.32 -4.56 -6.75
N ALA A 299 13.87 -5.81 -6.73
CA ALA A 299 14.02 -6.71 -5.59
C ALA A 299 15.50 -6.88 -5.17
N ASN A 300 16.39 -7.09 -6.14
CA ASN A 300 17.84 -7.18 -5.87
C ASN A 300 18.44 -5.86 -5.38
N HIS A 301 17.91 -4.71 -5.84
CA HIS A 301 18.32 -3.41 -5.33
C HIS A 301 17.99 -3.26 -3.84
N TYR A 302 16.77 -3.60 -3.43
CA TYR A 302 16.33 -3.50 -2.03
C TYR A 302 17.08 -4.46 -1.11
N LYS A 303 17.33 -5.72 -1.53
CA LYS A 303 18.13 -6.70 -0.78
C LYS A 303 19.52 -6.19 -0.44
N GLN A 304 20.13 -5.36 -1.30
CA GLN A 304 21.45 -4.82 -1.06
C GLN A 304 21.56 -3.86 0.14
N PHE A 305 20.41 -3.38 0.65
CA PHE A 305 20.32 -2.60 1.89
C PHE A 305 20.11 -3.47 3.14
N GLY A 306 20.31 -4.78 3.04
CA GLY A 306 20.14 -5.70 4.17
C GLY A 306 18.70 -5.88 4.62
N SER A 307 17.75 -5.58 3.75
CA SER A 307 16.32 -5.78 4.01
C SER A 307 15.92 -7.25 3.97
N THR A 308 14.92 -7.61 4.75
CA THR A 308 14.34 -8.95 4.81
C THR A 308 13.19 -9.06 3.81
N ARG A 309 13.15 -10.18 3.08
CA ARG A 309 12.00 -10.53 2.22
C ARG A 309 10.80 -10.88 3.10
N THR A 310 9.74 -10.14 2.98
CA THR A 310 8.49 -10.36 3.71
C THR A 310 7.36 -10.71 2.74
N VAL A 311 6.66 -11.80 3.02
CA VAL A 311 5.55 -12.28 2.18
C VAL A 311 4.23 -11.70 2.66
N TYR A 312 3.39 -11.33 1.71
CA TYR A 312 1.97 -11.06 1.88
C TYR A 312 1.21 -11.66 0.70
N TYR A 313 -0.11 -11.57 0.67
CA TYR A 313 -0.88 -12.27 -0.36
C TYR A 313 -1.81 -11.31 -1.12
N SER A 314 -1.93 -11.54 -2.41
CA SER A 314 -3.07 -11.06 -3.18
C SER A 314 -4.11 -12.17 -3.25
N VAL A 315 -5.38 -11.81 -3.07
CA VAL A 315 -6.53 -12.73 -3.18
C VAL A 315 -7.40 -12.29 -4.34
N GLU A 316 -7.73 -13.24 -5.21
CA GLU A 316 -8.53 -12.99 -6.40
C GLU A 316 -9.64 -14.02 -6.59
N LYS A 317 -10.74 -13.60 -7.23
CA LYS A 317 -11.80 -14.51 -7.68
C LYS A 317 -12.46 -14.00 -8.96
N TYR A 318 -12.60 -14.86 -9.94
CA TYR A 318 -13.38 -14.62 -11.15
C TYR A 318 -14.80 -15.13 -10.92
N TYR A 319 -15.78 -14.25 -10.89
CA TYR A 319 -17.20 -14.62 -10.78
C TYR A 319 -17.83 -14.83 -12.14
N LYS A 320 -17.24 -14.22 -13.19
CA LYS A 320 -17.72 -14.34 -14.58
C LYS A 320 -16.56 -14.76 -15.48
N TRP A 321 -16.69 -15.88 -16.19
CA TRP A 321 -15.67 -16.47 -17.04
C TRP A 321 -15.13 -15.52 -18.13
N TYR A 322 -15.97 -14.67 -18.69
CA TYR A 322 -15.58 -13.74 -19.74
C TYR A 322 -14.57 -12.66 -19.26
N PHE A 323 -14.55 -12.36 -17.97
CA PHE A 323 -13.58 -11.42 -17.42
C PHE A 323 -12.17 -11.98 -17.46
N TRP A 324 -12.01 -13.29 -17.34
CA TRP A 324 -10.73 -13.97 -17.50
C TRP A 324 -10.17 -13.75 -18.92
N PHE A 325 -10.99 -13.86 -19.97
CA PHE A 325 -10.58 -13.59 -21.35
C PHE A 325 -10.20 -12.12 -21.58
N ALA A 326 -10.95 -11.19 -21.03
CA ALA A 326 -10.64 -9.77 -21.13
C ALA A 326 -9.27 -9.42 -20.50
N ASN A 327 -8.95 -10.03 -19.35
CA ASN A 327 -7.65 -9.87 -18.71
C ASN A 327 -6.52 -10.57 -19.49
N ALA A 328 -6.75 -11.76 -20.02
CA ALA A 328 -5.79 -12.48 -20.86
C ALA A 328 -5.46 -11.70 -22.14
N TYR A 329 -6.47 -11.10 -22.77
CA TYR A 329 -6.29 -10.23 -23.95
C TYR A 329 -5.47 -8.97 -23.63
N ASN A 330 -5.76 -8.28 -22.54
CA ASN A 330 -5.00 -7.11 -22.09
C ASN A 330 -3.55 -7.48 -21.76
N TRP A 331 -3.32 -8.60 -21.09
CA TRP A 331 -2.00 -9.12 -20.78
C TRP A 331 -1.18 -9.42 -22.06
N LEU A 332 -1.80 -10.07 -23.06
CA LEU A 332 -1.18 -10.35 -24.34
C LEU A 332 -0.82 -9.06 -25.11
N ARG A 333 -1.70 -8.05 -25.03
CA ARG A 333 -1.46 -6.75 -25.63
C ARG A 333 -0.29 -6.03 -24.98
N GLU A 334 -0.22 -6.01 -23.66
CA GLU A 334 0.88 -5.39 -22.90
C GLU A 334 2.22 -6.11 -23.14
N ARG A 335 2.20 -7.44 -23.29
CA ARG A 335 3.40 -8.23 -23.62
C ARG A 335 3.95 -7.90 -25.00
N LYS A 336 3.07 -7.74 -25.99
CA LYS A 336 3.47 -7.31 -27.35
C LYS A 336 4.11 -5.91 -27.41
N PHE A 337 3.78 -5.03 -26.46
CA PHE A 337 4.42 -3.72 -26.35
C PHE A 337 5.77 -3.80 -25.62
N ARG A 338 5.95 -4.74 -24.68
CA ARG A 338 7.24 -4.93 -23.98
C ARG A 338 8.30 -5.61 -24.85
N ASP A 339 7.90 -6.49 -25.76
CA ASP A 339 8.83 -7.19 -26.66
C ASP A 339 9.26 -6.32 -27.85
N LYS A 340 8.73 -5.08 -27.96
CA LYS A 340 9.07 -4.11 -29.00
C LYS A 340 9.87 -2.89 -28.48
N SER A 341 10.15 -2.84 -27.18
CA SER A 341 11.02 -1.85 -26.51
C SER A 341 12.24 -2.55 -25.91
#